data_684bcd495d3420e909be06a6a3a463c1
#
_entry.id   684bcd495d3420e909be06a6a3a463c1
#
_cell.length_a   1.000
_cell.length_b   1.000
_cell.length_c   1.000
_cell.angle_alpha   90.00
_cell.angle_beta   90.00
_cell.angle_gamma   90.00
#
_symmetry.space_group_name_H-M   'P 1'
#
loop_
_entity.id
_entity.type
_entity.pdbx_description
1 polymer ?
#
loop_
_entity_poly.entity_id
_entity_poly.type
_entity_poly.pdbx_seq_one_letter_code
_entity_poly.pdbx_strand_id
1 'polypeptide(L)'
;MIKLGRSIILTVFLVLLAFPVPSWATKNPAHLFFSHSLLQGRDFSNQSLPAAEFANSNMELANFDHCDLEGAIFSKGILTKASLKQANLTYAMLDQTDFTEADLSDAVLVEALFLGSTFHHTKIEGADFTDALLDREQIRQLCRIASGINSTTGISTRDSLGCR
;
A
#
# COMPACT_ATOMS: atom_id res chain seq x y z
N MET A 1 -72.61 34.11 -17.33
CA MET A 1 -71.92 34.18 -16.01
C MET A 1 -71.09 32.91 -15.84
N ILE A 2 -69.81 33.00 -16.10
CA ILE A 2 -68.89 31.86 -16.09
C ILE A 2 -68.08 31.97 -14.78
N LYS A 3 -68.19 30.97 -13.89
CA LYS A 3 -67.42 30.90 -12.63
C LYS A 3 -66.05 30.26 -12.91
N LEU A 4 -64.98 31.01 -12.62
CA LEU A 4 -63.62 30.54 -12.67
C LEU A 4 -63.40 29.43 -11.63
N GLY A 5 -62.94 28.27 -12.12
CA GLY A 5 -62.43 27.19 -11.31
C GLY A 5 -61.03 27.52 -10.79
N ARG A 6 -60.80 27.44 -9.49
CA ARG A 6 -59.50 27.60 -8.84
C ARG A 6 -58.63 26.37 -9.16
N SER A 7 -57.56 26.61 -9.90
CA SER A 7 -56.52 25.63 -10.12
C SER A 7 -55.75 25.38 -8.82
N ILE A 8 -55.88 24.18 -8.25
CA ILE A 8 -55.10 23.75 -7.10
C ILE A 8 -53.75 23.25 -7.66
N ILE A 9 -52.70 24.06 -7.52
CA ILE A 9 -51.34 23.65 -7.80
C ILE A 9 -50.92 22.74 -6.63
N LEU A 10 -50.89 21.44 -6.90
CA LEU A 10 -50.35 20.43 -5.98
C LEU A 10 -48.84 20.48 -6.08
N THR A 11 -48.20 21.25 -5.18
CA THR A 11 -46.75 21.21 -4.99
C THR A 11 -46.38 19.89 -4.32
N VAL A 12 -45.93 18.95 -5.12
CA VAL A 12 -45.31 17.73 -4.63
C VAL A 12 -43.97 18.12 -4.01
N PHE A 13 -43.92 18.27 -2.71
CA PHE A 13 -42.66 18.36 -1.93
C PHE A 13 -42.00 16.99 -2.01
N LEU A 14 -41.01 16.87 -2.88
CA LEU A 14 -40.11 15.69 -2.91
C LEU A 14 -39.21 15.78 -1.68
N VAL A 15 -39.67 15.21 -0.58
CA VAL A 15 -38.80 15.00 0.61
C VAL A 15 -37.80 13.91 0.21
N LEU A 16 -36.61 14.31 -0.24
CA LEU A 16 -35.43 13.45 -0.30
C LEU A 16 -35.10 13.07 1.15
N LEU A 17 -35.67 11.96 1.61
CA LEU A 17 -35.22 11.29 2.82
C LEU A 17 -33.78 10.82 2.53
N ALA A 18 -32.80 11.60 2.98
CA ALA A 18 -31.42 11.16 3.07
C ALA A 18 -31.38 10.01 4.09
N PHE A 19 -31.58 8.78 3.63
CA PHE A 19 -31.31 7.62 4.45
C PHE A 19 -29.81 7.63 4.75
N PRO A 20 -29.40 7.58 6.02
CA PRO A 20 -27.99 7.40 6.33
C PRO A 20 -27.55 6.08 5.69
N VAL A 21 -26.61 6.14 4.75
CA VAL A 21 -25.99 4.93 4.18
C VAL A 21 -25.39 4.15 5.36
N PRO A 22 -25.80 2.91 5.55
CA PRO A 22 -25.28 2.12 6.66
C PRO A 22 -23.76 2.00 6.55
N SER A 23 -23.07 2.13 7.67
CA SER A 23 -21.59 2.16 7.73
C SER A 23 -20.88 0.92 7.15
N TRP A 24 -21.61 -0.17 6.90
CA TRP A 24 -21.09 -1.34 6.20
C TRP A 24 -21.00 -1.15 4.69
N ALA A 25 -21.75 -0.19 4.11
CA ALA A 25 -21.74 0.07 2.65
C ALA A 25 -20.43 0.76 2.17
N THR A 26 -19.59 1.23 3.11
CA THR A 26 -18.30 1.88 2.81
C THR A 26 -17.09 0.97 3.03
N LYS A 27 -17.29 -0.31 3.35
CA LYS A 27 -16.22 -1.25 3.74
C LYS A 27 -15.81 -2.27 2.68
N ASN A 28 -16.15 -2.08 1.42
CA ASN A 28 -15.45 -2.76 0.33
C ASN A 28 -14.54 -1.73 -0.35
N PRO A 29 -13.25 -1.66 0.00
CA PRO A 29 -12.33 -0.95 -0.87
C PRO A 29 -12.45 -1.61 -2.24
N ALA A 30 -12.84 -0.84 -3.26
CA ALA A 30 -12.78 -1.31 -4.62
C ALA A 30 -11.35 -1.81 -4.83
N HIS A 31 -11.17 -3.09 -5.15
CA HIS A 31 -9.85 -3.61 -5.50
C HIS A 31 -9.30 -2.73 -6.61
N LEU A 32 -8.21 -2.01 -6.31
CA LEU A 32 -7.58 -1.13 -7.28
C LEU A 32 -6.60 -1.95 -8.10
N PHE A 33 -6.87 -2.03 -9.40
CA PHE A 33 -6.07 -2.81 -10.34
C PHE A 33 -5.13 -1.90 -11.13
N PHE A 34 -3.85 -1.99 -10.86
CA PHE A 34 -2.77 -1.28 -11.55
C PHE A 34 -1.80 -2.24 -12.24
N SER A 35 -2.13 -3.53 -12.34
CA SER A 35 -1.25 -4.53 -12.94
C SER A 35 -0.91 -4.19 -14.40
N HIS A 36 0.35 -4.46 -14.80
CA HIS A 36 0.89 -4.17 -16.14
C HIS A 36 0.86 -2.68 -16.52
N SER A 37 0.90 -1.79 -15.53
CA SER A 37 0.80 -0.34 -15.73
C SER A 37 2.15 0.36 -15.72
N LEU A 38 2.22 1.51 -16.37
CA LEU A 38 3.35 2.43 -16.34
C LEU A 38 3.04 3.53 -15.30
N LEU A 39 3.65 3.41 -14.13
CA LEU A 39 3.36 4.24 -12.95
C LEU A 39 4.60 5.01 -12.47
N GLN A 40 5.59 5.19 -13.37
CA GLN A 40 6.85 5.85 -13.03
C GLN A 40 6.60 7.25 -12.48
N GLY A 41 7.24 7.55 -11.34
CA GLY A 41 7.14 8.84 -10.66
C GLY A 41 5.74 9.22 -10.17
N ARG A 42 4.79 8.28 -10.14
CA ARG A 42 3.44 8.53 -9.60
C ARG A 42 3.49 8.71 -8.09
N ASP A 43 2.70 9.64 -7.61
CA ASP A 43 2.53 9.88 -6.19
C ASP A 43 1.25 9.21 -5.67
N PHE A 44 1.44 8.22 -4.79
CA PHE A 44 0.42 7.50 -4.05
C PHE A 44 0.50 7.80 -2.55
N SER A 45 1.37 8.72 -2.11
CA SER A 45 1.64 8.94 -0.70
C SER A 45 0.37 9.20 0.13
N ASN A 46 0.37 8.70 1.36
CA ASN A 46 -0.72 8.82 2.33
C ASN A 46 -2.07 8.20 1.88
N GLN A 47 -2.07 7.31 0.89
CA GLN A 47 -3.28 6.63 0.45
C GLN A 47 -3.49 5.30 1.19
N SER A 48 -4.75 4.90 1.34
CA SER A 48 -5.11 3.56 1.78
C SER A 48 -5.45 2.71 0.56
N LEU A 49 -4.56 1.75 0.27
CA LEU A 49 -4.57 0.89 -0.92
C LEU A 49 -4.47 -0.59 -0.52
N PRO A 50 -5.23 -1.07 0.50
CA PRO A 50 -5.14 -2.46 0.94
C PRO A 50 -5.53 -3.40 -0.19
N ALA A 51 -4.77 -4.49 -0.34
CA ALA A 51 -4.96 -5.49 -1.39
C ALA A 51 -4.94 -4.93 -2.83
N ALA A 52 -4.38 -3.75 -3.06
CA ALA A 52 -4.23 -3.20 -4.41
C ALA A 52 -3.26 -4.05 -5.26
N GLU A 53 -3.55 -4.19 -6.55
CA GLU A 53 -2.78 -5.02 -7.46
C GLU A 53 -1.87 -4.17 -8.36
N PHE A 54 -0.56 -4.29 -8.15
CA PHE A 54 0.50 -3.63 -8.91
C PHE A 54 1.40 -4.63 -9.66
N ALA A 55 0.98 -5.88 -9.80
CA ALA A 55 1.80 -6.93 -10.40
C ALA A 55 2.28 -6.57 -11.81
N ASN A 56 3.55 -6.89 -12.13
CA ASN A 56 4.18 -6.61 -13.42
C ASN A 56 4.17 -5.13 -13.85
N SER A 57 4.08 -4.20 -12.92
CA SER A 57 4.02 -2.76 -13.20
C SER A 57 5.38 -2.10 -13.04
N ASN A 58 5.61 -1.04 -13.81
CA ASN A 58 6.79 -0.19 -13.64
C ASN A 58 6.43 1.01 -12.77
N MET A 59 6.98 1.00 -11.55
CA MET A 59 6.79 2.01 -10.51
C MET A 59 8.13 2.69 -10.15
N GLU A 60 9.07 2.73 -11.10
CA GLU A 60 10.34 3.44 -10.90
C GLU A 60 10.07 4.87 -10.42
N LEU A 61 10.76 5.32 -9.35
CA LEU A 61 10.61 6.65 -8.75
C LEU A 61 9.19 6.93 -8.19
N ALA A 62 8.30 5.96 -8.09
CA ALA A 62 6.98 6.18 -7.49
C ALA A 62 7.09 6.44 -5.98
N ASN A 63 6.16 7.20 -5.45
CA ASN A 63 6.07 7.54 -4.03
C ASN A 63 4.89 6.83 -3.37
N PHE A 64 5.18 5.93 -2.42
CA PHE A 64 4.24 5.21 -1.58
C PHE A 64 4.43 5.54 -0.09
N ASP A 65 5.06 6.68 0.24
CA ASP A 65 5.31 7.04 1.64
C ASP A 65 4.00 7.11 2.44
N HIS A 66 4.02 6.52 3.64
CA HIS A 66 2.88 6.47 4.55
C HIS A 66 1.61 5.81 3.98
N CYS A 67 1.73 4.99 2.92
CA CYS A 67 0.60 4.25 2.38
C CYS A 67 0.22 3.07 3.28
N ASP A 68 -1.07 2.79 3.34
CA ASP A 68 -1.55 1.49 3.78
C ASP A 68 -1.67 0.57 2.56
N LEU A 69 -0.74 -0.40 2.48
CA LEU A 69 -0.59 -1.38 1.40
C LEU A 69 -0.75 -2.81 1.94
N GLU A 70 -1.49 -2.99 3.04
CA GLU A 70 -1.72 -4.31 3.63
C GLU A 70 -2.25 -5.29 2.59
N GLY A 71 -1.56 -6.43 2.42
CA GLY A 71 -1.92 -7.45 1.44
C GLY A 71 -1.80 -7.05 -0.02
N ALA A 72 -1.19 -5.91 -0.35
CA ALA A 72 -1.01 -5.47 -1.74
C ALA A 72 -0.09 -6.41 -2.53
N ILE A 73 -0.28 -6.49 -3.85
CA ILE A 73 0.43 -7.39 -4.75
C ILE A 73 1.35 -6.60 -5.67
N PHE A 74 2.65 -6.73 -5.46
CA PHE A 74 3.70 -6.10 -6.27
C PHE A 74 4.52 -7.10 -7.09
N SER A 75 4.15 -8.37 -7.08
CA SER A 75 4.88 -9.46 -7.73
C SER A 75 5.42 -9.08 -9.11
N LYS A 76 6.72 -9.26 -9.35
CA LYS A 76 7.44 -8.90 -10.58
C LYS A 76 7.37 -7.41 -10.94
N GLY A 77 7.11 -6.55 -9.96
CA GLY A 77 7.11 -5.11 -10.12
C GLY A 77 8.52 -4.52 -10.18
N ILE A 78 8.65 -3.35 -10.78
CA ILE A 78 9.88 -2.55 -10.77
C ILE A 78 9.65 -1.38 -9.82
N LEU A 79 10.30 -1.42 -8.66
CA LEU A 79 10.27 -0.37 -7.62
C LEU A 79 11.63 0.34 -7.49
N THR A 80 12.43 0.31 -8.56
CA THR A 80 13.74 0.97 -8.58
C THR A 80 13.60 2.44 -8.20
N LYS A 81 14.36 2.87 -7.19
CA LYS A 81 14.34 4.24 -6.64
C LYS A 81 12.98 4.71 -6.11
N ALA A 82 12.03 3.82 -5.92
CA ALA A 82 10.75 4.18 -5.32
C ALA A 82 10.91 4.48 -3.82
N SER A 83 10.01 5.30 -3.28
CA SER A 83 9.94 5.58 -1.85
C SER A 83 8.73 4.87 -1.24
N LEU A 84 8.98 4.08 -0.18
CA LEU A 84 7.96 3.35 0.58
C LEU A 84 8.17 3.59 2.09
N LYS A 85 8.66 4.79 2.46
CA LYS A 85 8.95 5.11 3.86
C LYS A 85 7.68 5.04 4.69
N GLN A 86 7.78 4.36 5.83
CA GLN A 86 6.67 4.22 6.77
C GLN A 86 5.39 3.63 6.15
N ALA A 87 5.50 2.94 5.00
CA ALA A 87 4.38 2.24 4.42
C ALA A 87 4.07 0.96 5.22
N ASN A 88 2.78 0.63 5.34
CA ASN A 88 2.33 -0.65 5.85
C ASN A 88 2.23 -1.66 4.72
N LEU A 89 3.17 -2.60 4.66
CA LEU A 89 3.25 -3.69 3.68
C LEU A 89 3.02 -5.06 4.33
N THR A 90 2.34 -5.11 5.47
CA THR A 90 1.99 -6.35 6.15
C THR A 90 1.25 -7.29 5.19
N TYR A 91 1.66 -8.56 5.12
CA TYR A 91 1.12 -9.58 4.19
C TYR A 91 1.29 -9.27 2.69
N ALA A 92 2.04 -8.25 2.30
CA ALA A 92 2.20 -7.90 0.89
C ALA A 92 2.95 -8.99 0.10
N MET A 93 2.57 -9.21 -1.15
CA MET A 93 3.23 -10.09 -2.09
C MET A 93 4.22 -9.30 -2.93
N LEU A 94 5.50 -9.47 -2.65
CA LEU A 94 6.62 -8.69 -3.18
C LEU A 94 7.65 -9.60 -3.88
N ASP A 95 7.24 -10.83 -4.25
CA ASP A 95 8.12 -11.80 -4.88
C ASP A 95 8.61 -11.33 -6.26
N GLN A 96 9.87 -11.64 -6.59
CA GLN A 96 10.52 -11.25 -7.85
C GLN A 96 10.46 -9.74 -8.15
N THR A 97 10.33 -8.90 -7.12
CA THR A 97 10.25 -7.44 -7.24
C THR A 97 11.64 -6.82 -7.17
N ASP A 98 11.89 -5.79 -7.98
CA ASP A 98 13.15 -5.05 -7.99
C ASP A 98 13.08 -3.80 -7.10
N PHE A 99 13.77 -3.85 -5.94
CA PHE A 99 13.92 -2.75 -4.99
C PHE A 99 15.26 -2.02 -5.11
N THR A 100 15.94 -2.13 -6.25
CA THR A 100 17.23 -1.46 -6.43
C THR A 100 17.12 0.04 -6.11
N GLU A 101 17.96 0.54 -5.19
CA GLU A 101 17.97 1.93 -4.72
C GLU A 101 16.65 2.42 -4.09
N ALA A 102 15.67 1.55 -3.84
CA ALA A 102 14.43 1.94 -3.16
C ALA A 102 14.65 2.30 -1.69
N ASP A 103 13.72 3.05 -1.11
CA ASP A 103 13.74 3.47 0.29
C ASP A 103 12.58 2.81 1.05
N LEU A 104 12.88 1.79 1.85
CA LEU A 104 11.97 1.08 2.75
C LEU A 104 12.16 1.51 4.21
N SER A 105 12.77 2.68 4.45
CA SER A 105 13.05 3.12 5.81
C SER A 105 11.75 3.19 6.63
N ASP A 106 11.80 2.58 7.82
CA ASP A 106 10.69 2.54 8.77
C ASP A 106 9.39 1.88 8.24
N ALA A 107 9.46 1.12 7.12
CA ALA A 107 8.33 0.37 6.60
C ALA A 107 8.00 -0.84 7.49
N VAL A 108 6.72 -1.22 7.55
CA VAL A 108 6.23 -2.43 8.22
C VAL A 108 6.04 -3.51 7.16
N LEU A 109 6.87 -4.57 7.22
CA LEU A 109 6.95 -5.65 6.24
C LEU A 109 6.63 -7.01 6.87
N VAL A 110 5.82 -6.99 7.92
CA VAL A 110 5.46 -8.18 8.72
C VAL A 110 4.75 -9.21 7.83
N GLU A 111 5.23 -10.46 7.86
CA GLU A 111 4.71 -11.57 7.06
C GLU A 111 4.68 -11.31 5.54
N ALA A 112 5.45 -10.34 5.04
CA ALA A 112 5.54 -10.06 3.60
C ALA A 112 6.40 -11.10 2.86
N LEU A 113 6.08 -11.35 1.59
CA LEU A 113 6.71 -12.38 0.76
C LEU A 113 7.71 -11.76 -0.23
N PHE A 114 9.02 -12.02 -0.10
CA PHE A 114 10.08 -11.43 -0.92
C PHE A 114 10.88 -12.41 -1.78
N LEU A 115 10.46 -13.65 -1.92
CA LEU A 115 11.26 -14.66 -2.62
C LEU A 115 11.66 -14.22 -4.02
N GLY A 116 12.96 -14.22 -4.29
CA GLY A 116 13.52 -13.82 -5.59
C GLY A 116 13.57 -12.31 -5.85
N SER A 117 13.27 -11.48 -4.86
CA SER A 117 13.38 -10.01 -4.99
C SER A 117 14.80 -9.54 -4.79
N THR A 118 15.14 -8.37 -5.37
CA THR A 118 16.46 -7.77 -5.31
C THR A 118 16.49 -6.52 -4.42
N PHE A 119 17.59 -6.34 -3.64
CA PHE A 119 17.76 -5.24 -2.67
C PHE A 119 19.08 -4.49 -2.87
N HIS A 120 19.51 -4.27 -4.12
CA HIS A 120 20.75 -3.55 -4.39
C HIS A 120 20.64 -2.09 -3.96
N HIS A 121 21.49 -1.67 -3.00
CA HIS A 121 21.50 -0.30 -2.46
C HIS A 121 20.16 0.17 -1.87
N THR A 122 19.29 -0.76 -1.50
CA THR A 122 18.02 -0.46 -0.85
C THR A 122 18.25 0.05 0.58
N LYS A 123 17.52 1.07 1.00
CA LYS A 123 17.55 1.55 2.40
C LYS A 123 16.48 0.81 3.19
N ILE A 124 16.87 0.33 4.37
CA ILE A 124 16.00 -0.46 5.26
C ILE A 124 16.11 -0.03 6.74
N GLU A 125 16.64 1.16 7.02
CA GLU A 125 16.79 1.64 8.39
C GLU A 125 15.42 1.69 9.08
N GLY A 126 15.28 1.03 10.23
CA GLY A 126 14.03 0.95 10.96
C GLY A 126 12.95 0.06 10.31
N ALA A 127 13.20 -0.61 9.19
CA ALA A 127 12.21 -1.50 8.58
C ALA A 127 11.99 -2.76 9.44
N ASP A 128 10.73 -3.19 9.58
CA ASP A 128 10.34 -4.38 10.34
C ASP A 128 10.02 -5.54 9.40
N PHE A 129 10.88 -6.57 9.38
CA PHE A 129 10.74 -7.80 8.59
C PHE A 129 10.26 -8.99 9.43
N THR A 130 9.56 -8.77 10.53
CA THR A 130 9.10 -9.87 11.40
C THR A 130 8.30 -10.88 10.58
N ASP A 131 8.72 -12.16 10.64
CA ASP A 131 8.10 -13.28 9.93
C ASP A 131 8.02 -13.13 8.41
N ALA A 132 8.74 -12.17 7.81
CA ALA A 132 8.81 -12.03 6.36
C ALA A 132 9.54 -13.22 5.70
N LEU A 133 9.06 -13.65 4.54
CA LEU A 133 9.67 -14.76 3.80
C LEU A 133 10.77 -14.25 2.87
N LEU A 134 12.00 -14.44 3.28
CA LEU A 134 13.24 -14.08 2.57
C LEU A 134 14.09 -15.34 2.36
N ASP A 135 14.88 -15.38 1.29
CA ASP A 135 15.90 -16.42 1.13
C ASP A 135 17.16 -16.10 1.94
N ARG A 136 18.05 -17.10 2.09
CA ARG A 136 19.27 -16.96 2.91
C ARG A 136 20.23 -15.89 2.40
N GLU A 137 20.29 -15.66 1.08
CA GLU A 137 21.17 -14.66 0.50
C GLU A 137 20.63 -13.27 0.77
N GLN A 138 19.33 -13.06 0.61
CA GLN A 138 18.63 -11.82 0.92
C GLN A 138 18.86 -11.46 2.41
N ILE A 139 18.66 -12.40 3.35
CA ILE A 139 18.89 -12.17 4.78
C ILE A 139 20.35 -11.76 5.03
N ARG A 140 21.34 -12.47 4.43
CA ARG A 140 22.76 -12.11 4.59
C ARG A 140 23.08 -10.71 4.08
N GLN A 141 22.50 -10.33 2.93
CA GLN A 141 22.68 -9.02 2.33
C GLN A 141 22.09 -7.93 3.22
N LEU A 142 20.83 -8.08 3.63
CA LEU A 142 20.10 -7.11 4.43
C LEU A 142 20.72 -6.97 5.83
N CYS A 143 21.18 -8.04 6.48
CA CYS A 143 21.85 -7.98 7.77
C CYS A 143 23.14 -7.16 7.79
N ARG A 144 23.79 -6.91 6.64
CA ARG A 144 24.99 -6.06 6.56
C ARG A 144 24.67 -4.58 6.72
N ILE A 145 23.45 -4.18 6.38
CA ILE A 145 22.99 -2.80 6.38
C ILE A 145 21.86 -2.53 7.38
N ALA A 146 21.36 -3.58 8.03
CA ALA A 146 20.27 -3.50 8.99
C ALA A 146 20.64 -2.63 10.20
N SER A 147 19.85 -1.59 10.44
CA SER A 147 19.98 -0.65 11.56
C SER A 147 18.62 -0.02 11.90
N GLY A 148 18.55 0.63 13.04
CA GLY A 148 17.35 1.33 13.47
C GLY A 148 16.30 0.45 14.14
N ILE A 149 15.27 1.11 14.65
CA ILE A 149 14.11 0.53 15.32
C ILE A 149 12.87 1.11 14.62
N ASN A 150 11.92 0.26 14.25
CA ASN A 150 10.69 0.68 13.60
C ASN A 150 9.87 1.58 14.53
N SER A 151 9.46 2.74 14.06
CA SER A 151 8.72 3.74 14.86
C SER A 151 7.30 3.30 15.21
N THR A 152 6.72 2.37 14.41
CA THR A 152 5.36 1.88 14.59
C THR A 152 5.32 0.62 15.47
N THR A 153 6.21 -0.36 15.20
CA THR A 153 6.19 -1.67 15.88
C THR A 153 7.14 -1.74 17.07
N GLY A 154 8.13 -0.85 17.14
CA GLY A 154 9.16 -0.88 18.18
C GLY A 154 10.18 -2.00 18.02
N ILE A 155 10.17 -2.76 16.93
CA ILE A 155 11.09 -3.87 16.64
C ILE A 155 12.33 -3.34 15.91
N SER A 156 13.53 -3.83 16.29
CA SER A 156 14.73 -3.47 15.54
C SER A 156 14.80 -4.22 14.21
N THR A 157 15.30 -3.57 13.16
CA THR A 157 15.50 -4.20 11.85
C THR A 157 16.39 -5.44 11.94
N ARG A 158 17.40 -5.42 12.81
CA ARG A 158 18.29 -6.57 13.00
C ARG A 158 17.59 -7.77 13.64
N ASP A 159 16.74 -7.51 14.63
CA ASP A 159 16.03 -8.58 15.35
C ASP A 159 14.96 -9.20 14.44
N SER A 160 14.19 -8.37 13.71
CA SER A 160 13.17 -8.85 12.78
C SER A 160 13.74 -9.71 11.64
N LEU A 161 14.98 -9.44 11.18
CA LEU A 161 15.68 -10.25 10.18
C LEU A 161 16.40 -11.48 10.79
N GLY A 162 16.44 -11.63 12.11
CA GLY A 162 17.20 -12.70 12.79
C GLY A 162 18.72 -12.60 12.57
N CYS A 163 19.27 -11.39 12.45
CA CYS A 163 20.69 -11.14 12.24
C CYS A 163 21.51 -11.55 13.47
N ARG A 164 22.56 -12.34 13.27
CA ARG A 164 23.52 -12.79 14.30
C ARG A 164 24.75 -11.91 14.32
#